data_4b35d83573cad2143f31ffffbde17a6e
#
_entry.id   4b35d83573cad2143f31ffffbde17a6e
#
_cell.length_a   1.000
_cell.length_b   1.000
_cell.length_c   1.000
_cell.angle_alpha   90.00
_cell.angle_beta   90.00
_cell.angle_gamma   90.00
#
_symmetry.space_group_name_H-M   'P 1'
#
loop_
_entity.id
_entity.type
_entity.pdbx_description
1 polymer ?
#
loop_
_entity_poly.entity_id
_entity_poly.type
_entity_poly.pdbx_seq_one_letter_code
_entity_poly.pdbx_strand_id
1 'polypeptide(L)'
;MPPAPLAALAVGQSDLLPYYYKISLRSRDTLLGNDEIENPVHLLSGRFDLAFVILYLYPLVILALSYNLISGEKEDGTLAITLSQPVGLRALALGKIGFRGLFVLALATLLSFAGALLSGVNLAAEGVLPRLALWVAVVAAYGAFWFALAVLVNAMGRGSSTNALTLAGLWLVFVLLIPSLLNVGTKAAHPVPSRVEMIQAMRAPPTRSPRSVRS
;
A
#
# COMPACT_ATOMS: atom_id res chain seq x y z
N MET A 1 11.09 -19.41 12.75
CA MET A 1 11.53 -19.32 11.35
C MET A 1 12.24 -17.98 11.17
N PRO A 2 13.37 -17.92 10.47
CA PRO A 2 13.98 -16.62 10.16
C PRO A 2 13.00 -15.80 9.31
N PRO A 3 12.99 -14.45 9.45
CA PRO A 3 12.14 -13.59 8.64
C PRO A 3 12.46 -13.75 7.16
N ALA A 4 11.46 -13.53 6.30
CA ALA A 4 11.67 -13.59 4.86
C ALA A 4 12.75 -12.58 4.44
N PRO A 5 13.62 -12.90 3.46
CA PRO A 5 14.78 -12.07 3.12
C PRO A 5 14.49 -10.60 2.79
N LEU A 6 13.27 -10.30 2.29
CA LEU A 6 12.83 -8.95 1.95
C LEU A 6 11.83 -8.36 2.96
N ALA A 7 11.60 -9.02 4.11
CA ALA A 7 10.69 -8.53 5.14
C ALA A 7 11.04 -7.11 5.62
N ALA A 8 12.32 -6.75 5.60
CA ALA A 8 12.77 -5.41 5.99
C ALA A 8 12.29 -4.29 5.05
N LEU A 9 11.95 -4.61 3.78
CA LEU A 9 11.42 -3.62 2.83
C LEU A 9 9.92 -3.35 3.03
N ALA A 10 9.19 -4.36 3.52
CA ALA A 10 7.74 -4.32 3.67
C ALA A 10 7.34 -5.06 4.94
N VAL A 11 7.52 -4.42 6.07
CA VAL A 11 7.11 -4.94 7.39
C VAL A 11 5.59 -4.82 7.53
N GLY A 12 5.03 -3.70 7.10
CA GLY A 12 3.60 -3.43 7.13
C GLY A 12 3.01 -3.62 8.52
N GLN A 13 1.94 -4.42 8.60
CA GLN A 13 1.27 -4.80 9.85
C GLN A 13 1.70 -6.19 10.37
N SER A 14 2.68 -6.83 9.75
CA SER A 14 3.08 -8.19 10.14
C SER A 14 3.64 -8.29 11.56
N ASP A 15 4.27 -7.23 12.06
CA ASP A 15 4.76 -7.17 13.43
C ASP A 15 3.64 -7.06 14.48
N LEU A 16 2.45 -6.64 14.06
CA LEU A 16 1.27 -6.52 14.92
C LEU A 16 0.57 -7.87 15.13
N LEU A 17 0.90 -8.86 14.29
CA LEU A 17 0.31 -10.18 14.35
C LEU A 17 1.33 -11.15 14.98
N PRO A 18 1.03 -11.74 16.15
CA PRO A 18 1.93 -12.69 16.77
C PRO A 18 2.10 -13.92 15.89
N TYR A 19 3.33 -14.25 15.52
CA TYR A 19 3.68 -15.45 14.73
C TYR A 19 3.49 -16.76 15.49
N TYR A 20 3.40 -16.69 16.83
CA TYR A 20 3.20 -17.84 17.68
C TYR A 20 2.50 -17.44 18.96
N TYR A 21 1.68 -18.33 19.45
CA TYR A 21 1.12 -18.23 20.80
C TYR A 21 1.87 -19.21 21.70
N LYS A 22 2.49 -18.69 22.77
CA LYS A 22 3.16 -19.50 23.78
C LYS A 22 2.07 -20.18 24.64
N ILE A 23 1.71 -21.40 24.30
CA ILE A 23 0.75 -22.18 25.10
C ILE A 23 1.49 -22.68 26.34
N SER A 24 1.15 -22.15 27.50
CA SER A 24 1.66 -22.62 28.80
C SER A 24 0.52 -23.31 29.53
N LEU A 25 0.76 -24.56 29.97
CA LEU A 25 -0.19 -25.32 30.77
C LEU A 25 -0.54 -24.67 32.13
N ARG A 26 0.24 -23.66 32.52
CA ARG A 26 0.15 -23.04 33.85
C ARG A 26 -0.64 -21.74 33.90
N SER A 27 -0.94 -21.14 32.77
CA SER A 27 -1.60 -19.84 32.72
C SER A 27 -2.57 -19.72 31.54
N ARG A 28 -3.87 -19.73 31.82
CA ARG A 28 -4.89 -19.36 30.83
C ARG A 28 -4.80 -17.89 30.41
N ASP A 29 -4.18 -17.05 31.23
CA ASP A 29 -4.05 -15.61 31.01
C ASP A 29 -2.98 -15.28 29.94
N THR A 30 -2.04 -16.19 29.65
CA THR A 30 -0.97 -15.97 28.66
C THR A 30 -1.47 -15.92 27.21
N LEU A 31 -2.68 -16.43 26.91
CA LEU A 31 -3.31 -16.33 25.58
C LEU A 31 -3.87 -14.92 25.30
N LEU A 32 -4.03 -14.13 26.35
CA LEU A 32 -4.64 -12.80 26.29
C LEU A 32 -3.67 -11.67 26.60
N GLY A 33 -2.49 -12.01 27.11
CA GLY A 33 -1.46 -11.07 27.50
C GLY A 33 -0.41 -10.83 26.41
N ASN A 34 -0.81 -10.18 25.33
CA ASN A 34 0.15 -9.39 24.57
C ASN A 34 0.28 -8.05 25.29
N ASP A 35 1.27 -7.96 26.18
CA ASP A 35 1.58 -6.76 26.97
C ASP A 35 2.26 -5.65 26.12
N GLU A 36 2.35 -5.79 24.82
CA GLU A 36 2.80 -4.70 23.97
C GLU A 36 1.63 -3.74 23.73
N ILE A 37 1.62 -2.64 24.49
CA ILE A 37 0.79 -1.48 24.23
C ILE A 37 1.31 -0.85 22.94
N GLU A 38 0.81 -1.32 21.82
CA GLU A 38 1.16 -0.77 20.53
C GLU A 38 0.51 0.60 20.33
N ASN A 39 1.28 1.53 19.77
CA ASN A 39 0.78 2.87 19.47
C ASN A 39 -0.40 2.78 18.49
N PRO A 40 -1.60 3.34 18.81
CA PRO A 40 -2.78 3.31 17.95
C PRO A 40 -2.53 3.83 16.53
N VAL A 41 -1.55 4.72 16.35
CA VAL A 41 -1.15 5.25 15.03
C VAL A 41 -0.54 4.15 14.17
N HIS A 42 0.26 3.26 14.74
CA HIS A 42 0.83 2.12 14.00
C HIS A 42 -0.22 1.08 13.62
N LEU A 43 -1.31 0.96 14.39
CA LEU A 43 -2.44 0.10 14.07
C LEU A 43 -3.23 0.58 12.85
N LEU A 44 -3.25 1.88 12.58
CA LEU A 44 -4.00 2.49 11.49
C LEU A 44 -3.18 2.61 10.20
N SER A 45 -1.92 3.04 10.30
CA SER A 45 -1.08 3.34 9.13
C SER A 45 0.00 2.30 8.82
N GLY A 46 0.24 1.33 9.74
CA GLY A 46 1.41 0.46 9.67
C GLY A 46 2.70 1.21 10.06
N ARG A 47 3.84 0.54 9.93
CA ARG A 47 5.15 1.18 10.11
C ARG A 47 5.50 2.01 8.88
N PHE A 48 6.23 3.10 9.10
CA PHE A 48 6.81 3.89 8.01
C PHE A 48 7.98 3.11 7.40
N ASP A 49 7.66 2.26 6.43
CA ASP A 49 8.60 1.43 5.69
C ASP A 49 8.56 1.77 4.19
N LEU A 50 9.32 1.04 3.38
CA LEU A 50 9.32 1.27 1.93
C LEU A 50 7.96 0.96 1.31
N ALA A 51 7.22 -0.02 1.84
CA ALA A 51 5.87 -0.32 1.36
C ALA A 51 4.92 0.86 1.61
N PHE A 52 5.03 1.54 2.76
CA PHE A 52 4.29 2.77 3.03
C PHE A 52 4.61 3.85 1.99
N VAL A 53 5.89 4.08 1.72
CA VAL A 53 6.32 5.08 0.72
C VAL A 53 5.76 4.74 -0.66
N ILE A 54 5.83 3.48 -1.08
CA ILE A 54 5.30 3.05 -2.39
C ILE A 54 3.77 3.17 -2.43
N LEU A 55 3.07 2.79 -1.38
CA LEU A 55 1.62 2.80 -1.38
C LEU A 55 1.02 4.22 -1.35
N TYR A 56 1.58 5.09 -0.52
CA TYR A 56 1.01 6.42 -0.25
C TYR A 56 1.71 7.56 -0.99
N LEU A 57 3.04 7.60 -0.98
CA LEU A 57 3.81 8.75 -1.50
C LEU A 57 4.14 8.62 -2.99
N TYR A 58 4.44 7.42 -3.46
CA TYR A 58 4.78 7.17 -4.85
C TYR A 58 3.70 7.65 -5.84
N PRO A 59 2.39 7.36 -5.62
CA PRO A 59 1.34 7.94 -6.45
C PRO A 59 1.34 9.46 -6.44
N LEU A 60 1.51 10.09 -5.27
CA LEU A 60 1.54 11.56 -5.18
C LEU A 60 2.67 12.16 -6.00
N VAL A 61 3.86 11.55 -5.98
CA VAL A 61 4.98 11.97 -6.82
C VAL A 61 4.63 11.83 -8.31
N ILE A 62 4.01 10.72 -8.71
CA ILE A 62 3.55 10.52 -10.09
C ILE A 62 2.54 11.60 -10.49
N LEU A 63 1.54 11.86 -9.64
CA LEU A 63 0.51 12.86 -9.90
C LEU A 63 1.10 14.27 -9.96
N ALA A 64 2.01 14.62 -9.06
CA ALA A 64 2.73 15.90 -9.06
C ALA A 64 3.57 16.12 -10.32
N LEU A 65 4.11 15.05 -10.90
CA LEU A 65 4.84 15.13 -12.16
C LEU A 65 3.94 15.09 -13.39
N SER A 66 2.66 14.71 -13.23
CA SER A 66 1.81 14.36 -14.38
C SER A 66 0.53 15.20 -14.52
N TYR A 67 0.16 16.02 -13.52
CA TYR A 67 -1.09 16.81 -13.56
C TYR A 67 -1.15 17.79 -14.74
N ASN A 68 -0.02 18.27 -15.21
CA ASN A 68 0.11 19.27 -16.26
C ASN A 68 0.75 18.72 -17.56
N LEU A 69 0.61 17.43 -17.85
CA LEU A 69 1.28 16.77 -18.97
C LEU A 69 1.06 17.49 -20.32
N ILE A 70 -0.17 17.93 -20.56
CA ILE A 70 -0.60 18.60 -21.81
C ILE A 70 -1.15 19.99 -21.49
N SER A 71 -1.87 20.14 -20.37
CA SER A 71 -2.52 21.37 -19.98
C SER A 71 -1.53 22.51 -19.74
N GLY A 72 -0.34 22.23 -19.20
CA GLY A 72 0.70 23.24 -18.99
C GLY A 72 1.12 23.92 -20.28
N GLU A 73 1.43 23.19 -21.34
CA GLU A 73 1.81 23.77 -22.63
C GLU A 73 0.66 24.57 -23.28
N LYS A 74 -0.58 24.13 -23.02
CA LYS A 74 -1.76 24.85 -23.51
C LYS A 74 -1.93 26.18 -22.75
N GLU A 75 -1.72 26.19 -21.44
CA GLU A 75 -1.80 27.39 -20.59
C GLU A 75 -0.67 28.37 -20.87
N ASP A 76 0.54 27.85 -21.13
CA ASP A 76 1.73 28.67 -21.47
C ASP A 76 1.71 29.15 -22.94
N GLY A 77 0.72 28.72 -23.75
CA GLY A 77 0.64 29.05 -25.17
C GLY A 77 1.69 28.40 -26.06
N THR A 78 2.54 27.52 -25.49
CA THR A 78 3.65 26.86 -26.19
C THR A 78 3.22 25.66 -27.01
N LEU A 79 2.00 25.15 -26.79
CA LEU A 79 1.48 23.97 -27.50
C LEU A 79 1.41 24.20 -29.02
N ALA A 80 0.98 25.39 -29.46
CA ALA A 80 0.91 25.71 -30.89
C ALA A 80 2.29 25.71 -31.56
N ILE A 81 3.31 26.23 -30.86
CA ILE A 81 4.71 26.24 -31.32
C ILE A 81 5.26 24.80 -31.38
N THR A 82 4.97 24.00 -30.39
CA THR A 82 5.42 22.59 -30.33
C THR A 82 4.77 21.77 -31.45
N LEU A 83 3.50 22.00 -31.73
CA LEU A 83 2.76 21.28 -32.78
C LEU A 83 3.04 21.83 -34.20
N SER A 84 3.68 22.98 -34.35
CA SER A 84 4.18 23.47 -35.66
C SER A 84 5.43 22.70 -36.12
N GLN A 85 6.08 21.96 -35.23
CA GLN A 85 7.13 21.03 -35.57
C GLN A 85 6.53 19.70 -36.06
N PRO A 86 7.27 18.83 -36.78
CA PRO A 86 6.77 17.56 -37.28
C PRO A 86 6.63 16.53 -36.16
N VAL A 87 5.99 16.90 -35.04
CA VAL A 87 5.79 16.07 -33.83
C VAL A 87 4.29 16.04 -33.52
N GLY A 88 3.70 14.85 -33.57
CA GLY A 88 2.30 14.68 -33.18
C GLY A 88 2.08 14.73 -31.67
N LEU A 89 0.91 15.21 -31.24
CA LEU A 89 0.51 15.29 -29.84
C LEU A 89 0.70 13.97 -29.07
N ARG A 90 0.44 12.84 -29.73
CA ARG A 90 0.65 11.51 -29.15
C ARG A 90 2.11 11.24 -28.82
N ALA A 91 3.03 11.55 -29.75
CA ALA A 91 4.46 11.36 -29.55
C ALA A 91 4.98 12.26 -28.42
N LEU A 92 4.51 13.51 -28.35
CA LEU A 92 4.84 14.42 -27.27
C LEU A 92 4.36 13.89 -25.90
N ALA A 93 3.10 13.47 -25.81
CA ALA A 93 2.52 12.93 -24.58
C ALA A 93 3.28 11.64 -24.14
N LEU A 94 3.51 10.70 -25.06
CA LEU A 94 4.22 9.46 -24.77
C LEU A 94 5.68 9.72 -24.37
N GLY A 95 6.35 10.68 -25.00
CA GLY A 95 7.71 11.09 -24.61
C GLY A 95 7.77 11.62 -23.19
N LYS A 96 6.84 12.51 -22.82
CA LYS A 96 6.75 13.06 -21.45
C LYS A 96 6.41 11.98 -20.42
N ILE A 97 5.43 11.13 -20.69
CA ILE A 97 5.04 10.02 -19.83
C ILE A 97 6.21 9.06 -19.67
N GLY A 98 6.83 8.66 -20.80
CA GLY A 98 7.95 7.72 -20.79
C GLY A 98 9.14 8.25 -19.98
N PHE A 99 9.55 9.50 -20.21
CA PHE A 99 10.66 10.10 -19.47
C PHE A 99 10.35 10.21 -17.96
N ARG A 100 9.19 10.79 -17.60
CA ARG A 100 8.80 10.94 -16.19
C ARG A 100 8.56 9.60 -15.52
N GLY A 101 7.91 8.66 -16.23
CA GLY A 101 7.67 7.31 -15.73
C GLY A 101 8.96 6.52 -15.49
N LEU A 102 9.90 6.59 -16.45
CA LEU A 102 11.20 5.94 -16.31
C LEU A 102 11.99 6.53 -15.13
N PHE A 103 11.98 7.85 -14.98
CA PHE A 103 12.66 8.52 -13.87
C PHE A 103 12.12 8.08 -12.50
N VAL A 104 10.78 8.08 -12.34
CA VAL A 104 10.15 7.70 -11.07
C VAL A 104 10.33 6.21 -10.79
N LEU A 105 10.23 5.36 -11.82
CA LEU A 105 10.49 3.92 -11.69
C LEU A 105 11.96 3.65 -11.33
N ALA A 106 12.90 4.33 -11.97
CA ALA A 106 14.32 4.20 -11.65
C ALA A 106 14.60 4.60 -10.18
N LEU A 107 14.00 5.70 -9.72
CA LEU A 107 14.12 6.14 -8.33
C LEU A 107 13.54 5.10 -7.35
N ALA A 108 12.34 4.58 -7.60
CA ALA A 108 11.72 3.56 -6.76
C ALA A 108 12.52 2.25 -6.73
N THR A 109 13.09 1.85 -7.88
CA THR A 109 13.97 0.68 -7.99
C THR A 109 15.25 0.90 -7.20
N LEU A 110 15.89 2.06 -7.36
CA LEU A 110 17.12 2.42 -6.63
C LEU A 110 16.89 2.40 -5.11
N LEU A 111 15.79 2.99 -4.65
CA LEU A 111 15.40 2.97 -3.24
C LEU A 111 15.17 1.55 -2.72
N SER A 112 14.56 0.69 -3.52
CA SER A 112 14.33 -0.72 -3.16
C SER A 112 15.65 -1.49 -3.01
N PHE A 113 16.59 -1.31 -3.95
CA PHE A 113 17.92 -1.90 -3.86
C PHE A 113 18.73 -1.34 -2.68
N ALA A 114 18.72 -0.02 -2.51
CA ALA A 114 19.39 0.62 -1.38
C ALA A 114 18.82 0.15 -0.03
N GLY A 115 17.50 0.07 0.09
CA GLY A 115 16.84 -0.47 1.27
C GLY A 115 17.24 -1.92 1.57
N ALA A 116 17.29 -2.77 0.56
CA ALA A 116 17.72 -4.16 0.70
C ALA A 116 19.18 -4.27 1.17
N LEU A 117 20.08 -3.48 0.58
CA LEU A 117 21.49 -3.44 0.97
C LEU A 117 21.69 -2.93 2.39
N LEU A 118 21.04 -1.81 2.74
CA LEU A 118 21.14 -1.20 4.08
C LEU A 118 20.57 -2.12 5.18
N SER A 119 19.58 -2.94 4.83
CA SER A 119 19.00 -3.94 5.74
C SER A 119 19.87 -5.21 5.89
N GLY A 120 21.04 -5.26 5.26
CA GLY A 120 21.93 -6.41 5.33
C GLY A 120 21.44 -7.65 4.59
N VAL A 121 20.52 -7.50 3.65
CA VAL A 121 20.00 -8.59 2.82
C VAL A 121 21.10 -9.07 1.87
N ASN A 122 21.42 -10.36 1.93
CA ASN A 122 22.34 -10.97 0.98
C ASN A 122 21.65 -11.16 -0.38
N LEU A 123 21.90 -10.25 -1.32
CA LEU A 123 21.31 -10.30 -2.68
C LEU A 123 21.73 -11.53 -3.48
N ALA A 124 22.86 -12.17 -3.13
CA ALA A 124 23.33 -13.38 -3.77
C ALA A 124 22.66 -14.65 -3.21
N ALA A 125 21.87 -14.53 -2.14
CA ALA A 125 21.16 -15.68 -1.58
C ALA A 125 20.06 -16.16 -2.54
N GLU A 126 19.87 -17.48 -2.57
CA GLU A 126 18.91 -18.12 -3.44
C GLU A 126 17.50 -17.58 -3.24
N GLY A 127 16.83 -17.24 -4.33
CA GLY A 127 15.45 -16.72 -4.33
C GLY A 127 15.28 -15.26 -3.94
N VAL A 128 16.33 -14.51 -3.57
CA VAL A 128 16.23 -13.07 -3.24
C VAL A 128 16.03 -12.23 -4.50
N LEU A 129 16.84 -12.46 -5.51
CA LEU A 129 16.79 -11.68 -6.75
C LEU A 129 15.43 -11.82 -7.49
N PRO A 130 14.85 -13.03 -7.68
CA PRO A 130 13.51 -13.15 -8.26
C PRO A 130 12.41 -12.43 -7.47
N ARG A 131 12.48 -12.45 -6.13
CA ARG A 131 11.52 -11.74 -5.29
C ARG A 131 11.65 -10.22 -5.42
N LEU A 132 12.89 -9.72 -5.47
CA LEU A 132 13.14 -8.30 -5.69
C LEU A 132 12.68 -7.86 -7.09
N ALA A 133 12.90 -8.68 -8.12
CA ALA A 133 12.39 -8.43 -9.46
C ALA A 133 10.85 -8.39 -9.49
N LEU A 134 10.19 -9.31 -8.79
CA LEU A 134 8.73 -9.30 -8.65
C LEU A 134 8.24 -8.04 -7.93
N TRP A 135 8.94 -7.62 -6.87
CA TRP A 135 8.64 -6.37 -6.17
C TRP A 135 8.70 -5.16 -7.11
N VAL A 136 9.80 -5.04 -7.88
CA VAL A 136 9.96 -3.95 -8.86
C VAL A 136 8.88 -4.03 -9.94
N ALA A 137 8.51 -5.21 -10.41
CA ALA A 137 7.42 -5.38 -11.38
C ALA A 137 6.07 -4.92 -10.82
N VAL A 138 5.76 -5.22 -9.56
CA VAL A 138 4.53 -4.75 -8.89
C VAL A 138 4.55 -3.23 -8.73
N VAL A 139 5.68 -2.64 -8.32
CA VAL A 139 5.85 -1.19 -8.21
C VAL A 139 5.69 -0.51 -9.58
N ALA A 140 6.24 -1.11 -10.63
CA ALA A 140 6.08 -0.62 -12.01
C ALA A 140 4.62 -0.67 -12.47
N ALA A 141 3.92 -1.78 -12.23
CA ALA A 141 2.50 -1.92 -12.57
C ALA A 141 1.63 -0.93 -11.83
N TYR A 142 1.90 -0.73 -10.53
CA TYR A 142 1.21 0.27 -9.70
C TYR A 142 1.47 1.70 -10.19
N GLY A 143 2.71 2.02 -10.53
CA GLY A 143 3.06 3.31 -11.15
C GLY A 143 2.38 3.52 -12.51
N ALA A 144 2.34 2.50 -13.36
CA ALA A 144 1.67 2.53 -14.66
C ALA A 144 0.16 2.82 -14.52
N PHE A 145 -0.50 2.25 -13.51
CA PHE A 145 -1.89 2.56 -13.19
C PHE A 145 -2.09 4.05 -12.91
N TRP A 146 -1.26 4.66 -12.05
CA TRP A 146 -1.37 6.07 -11.71
C TRP A 146 -1.02 7.00 -12.88
N PHE A 147 -0.03 6.63 -13.71
CA PHE A 147 0.26 7.35 -14.95
C PHE A 147 -0.91 7.28 -15.94
N ALA A 148 -1.51 6.11 -16.12
CA ALA A 148 -2.68 5.95 -16.99
C ALA A 148 -3.85 6.82 -16.52
N LEU A 149 -4.09 6.87 -15.20
CA LEU A 149 -5.11 7.74 -14.60
C LEU A 149 -4.81 9.21 -14.84
N ALA A 150 -3.55 9.63 -14.68
CA ALA A 150 -3.11 11.00 -14.97
C ALA A 150 -3.33 11.37 -16.45
N VAL A 151 -2.99 10.47 -17.37
CA VAL A 151 -3.23 10.66 -18.81
C VAL A 151 -4.72 10.79 -19.10
N LEU A 152 -5.55 9.94 -18.50
CA LEU A 152 -7.01 9.99 -18.66
C LEU A 152 -7.57 11.34 -18.22
N VAL A 153 -7.16 11.83 -17.05
CA VAL A 153 -7.61 13.15 -16.55
C VAL A 153 -7.13 14.29 -17.44
N ASN A 154 -5.86 14.26 -17.89
CA ASN A 154 -5.34 15.27 -18.82
C ASN A 154 -6.06 15.24 -20.19
N ALA A 155 -6.48 14.06 -20.66
CA ALA A 155 -7.22 13.91 -21.91
C ALA A 155 -8.62 14.56 -21.88
N MET A 156 -9.17 14.82 -20.66
CA MET A 156 -10.44 15.56 -20.51
C MET A 156 -10.31 17.05 -20.90
N GLY A 157 -9.10 17.54 -21.20
CA GLY A 157 -8.84 18.88 -21.73
C GLY A 157 -9.04 20.03 -20.76
N ARG A 158 -9.11 19.74 -19.46
CA ARG A 158 -9.25 20.74 -18.39
C ARG A 158 -7.92 21.46 -18.10
N GLY A 159 -7.97 22.56 -17.35
CA GLY A 159 -6.78 23.28 -16.89
C GLY A 159 -5.96 22.48 -15.86
N SER A 160 -4.69 22.85 -15.72
CA SER A 160 -3.74 22.18 -14.83
C SER A 160 -4.22 22.12 -13.39
N SER A 161 -4.79 23.21 -12.87
CA SER A 161 -5.33 23.26 -11.51
C SER A 161 -6.47 22.28 -11.28
N THR A 162 -7.40 22.19 -12.25
CA THR A 162 -8.53 21.25 -12.19
C THR A 162 -8.04 19.80 -12.28
N ASN A 163 -7.04 19.52 -13.13
CA ASN A 163 -6.42 18.21 -13.24
C ASN A 163 -5.76 17.81 -11.92
N ALA A 164 -4.98 18.71 -11.31
CA ALA A 164 -4.33 18.47 -10.02
C ALA A 164 -5.35 18.13 -8.92
N LEU A 165 -6.43 18.93 -8.81
CA LEU A 165 -7.48 18.69 -7.81
C LEU A 165 -8.22 17.36 -8.07
N THR A 166 -8.54 17.06 -9.32
CA THR A 166 -9.20 15.81 -9.70
C THR A 166 -8.32 14.59 -9.35
N LEU A 167 -7.04 14.65 -9.68
CA LEU A 167 -6.09 13.58 -9.40
C LEU A 167 -5.86 13.39 -7.90
N ALA A 168 -5.74 14.48 -7.13
CA ALA A 168 -5.64 14.42 -5.68
C ALA A 168 -6.91 13.81 -5.06
N GLY A 169 -8.09 14.17 -5.54
CA GLY A 169 -9.36 13.59 -5.13
C GLY A 169 -9.44 12.09 -5.43
N LEU A 170 -9.02 11.67 -6.62
CA LEU A 170 -8.96 10.25 -6.99
C LEU A 170 -7.97 9.48 -6.12
N TRP A 171 -6.80 10.06 -5.82
CA TRP A 171 -5.85 9.46 -4.90
C TRP A 171 -6.46 9.24 -3.51
N LEU A 172 -7.12 10.25 -2.96
CA LEU A 172 -7.80 10.15 -1.66
C LEU A 172 -8.86 9.04 -1.66
N VAL A 173 -9.65 8.96 -2.75
CA VAL A 173 -10.68 7.91 -2.89
C VAL A 173 -10.05 6.51 -2.96
N PHE A 174 -9.07 6.30 -3.84
CA PHE A 174 -8.49 4.97 -4.07
C PHE A 174 -7.61 4.50 -2.92
N VAL A 175 -6.84 5.41 -2.30
CA VAL A 175 -5.82 5.04 -1.30
C VAL A 175 -6.36 5.08 0.13
N LEU A 176 -7.30 5.97 0.43
CA LEU A 176 -7.84 6.14 1.78
C LEU A 176 -9.28 5.67 1.91
N LEU A 177 -10.19 6.16 1.04
CA LEU A 177 -11.62 5.95 1.22
C LEU A 177 -12.02 4.50 0.93
N ILE A 178 -11.62 3.95 -0.21
CA ILE A 178 -11.99 2.58 -0.60
C ILE A 178 -11.47 1.55 0.40
N PRO A 179 -10.18 1.51 0.79
CA PRO A 179 -9.70 0.57 1.80
C PRO A 179 -10.40 0.70 3.15
N SER A 180 -10.69 1.94 3.58
CA SER A 180 -11.42 2.19 4.83
C SER A 180 -12.85 1.65 4.77
N LEU A 181 -13.57 1.88 3.67
CA LEU A 181 -14.93 1.37 3.48
C LEU A 181 -14.95 -0.16 3.41
N LEU A 182 -13.99 -0.77 2.71
CA LEU A 182 -13.87 -2.23 2.65
C LEU A 182 -13.59 -2.82 4.03
N ASN A 183 -12.73 -2.19 4.84
CA ASN A 183 -12.46 -2.65 6.21
C ASN A 183 -13.71 -2.56 7.10
N VAL A 184 -14.45 -1.47 7.01
CA VAL A 184 -15.73 -1.32 7.75
C VAL A 184 -16.75 -2.32 7.26
N GLY A 185 -16.90 -2.48 5.95
CA GLY A 185 -17.84 -3.43 5.34
C GLY A 185 -17.54 -4.89 5.71
N THR A 186 -16.27 -5.30 5.68
CA THR A 186 -15.88 -6.67 6.07
C THR A 186 -16.12 -6.94 7.55
N LYS A 187 -15.84 -5.95 8.44
CA LYS A 187 -16.13 -6.07 9.87
C LYS A 187 -17.63 -6.15 10.15
N ALA A 188 -18.44 -5.41 9.39
CA ALA A 188 -19.90 -5.47 9.52
C ALA A 188 -20.49 -6.78 9.00
N ALA A 189 -19.94 -7.30 7.87
CA ALA A 189 -20.40 -8.56 7.27
C ALA A 189 -19.94 -9.80 8.07
N HIS A 190 -18.78 -9.72 8.71
CA HIS A 190 -18.17 -10.81 9.49
C HIS A 190 -17.79 -10.29 10.89
N PRO A 191 -18.78 -10.11 11.79
CA PRO A 191 -18.50 -9.63 13.14
C PRO A 191 -17.64 -10.66 13.89
N VAL A 192 -16.43 -10.28 14.23
CA VAL A 192 -15.54 -11.08 15.08
C VAL A 192 -15.94 -10.80 16.53
N PRO A 193 -16.16 -11.85 17.38
CA PRO A 193 -16.44 -11.66 18.78
C PRO A 193 -15.42 -10.72 19.44
N SER A 194 -15.90 -9.80 20.26
CA SER A 194 -15.01 -8.89 20.96
C SER A 194 -14.10 -9.68 21.93
N ARG A 195 -12.89 -9.15 22.22
CA ARG A 195 -12.01 -9.76 23.25
C ARG A 195 -12.76 -9.94 24.57
N VAL A 196 -13.63 -9.01 24.90
CA VAL A 196 -14.42 -9.05 26.14
C VAL A 196 -15.39 -10.25 26.13
N GLU A 197 -16.09 -10.48 25.04
CA GLU A 197 -16.98 -11.65 24.88
C GLU A 197 -16.22 -12.96 24.92
N MET A 198 -15.04 -13.02 24.29
CA MET A 198 -14.18 -14.21 24.34
C MET A 198 -13.68 -14.48 25.76
N ILE A 199 -13.26 -13.43 26.51
CA ILE A 199 -12.84 -13.55 27.91
C ILE A 199 -14.02 -14.00 28.78
N GLN A 200 -15.20 -13.44 28.58
CA GLN A 200 -16.42 -13.83 29.31
C GLN A 200 -16.81 -15.25 29.01
N ALA A 201 -16.75 -15.69 27.75
CA ALA A 201 -17.01 -17.08 27.38
C ALA A 201 -16.01 -18.07 28.01
N MET A 202 -14.74 -17.68 28.14
CA MET A 202 -13.71 -18.48 28.80
C MET A 202 -13.90 -18.54 30.33
N ARG A 203 -14.46 -17.48 30.93
CA ARG A 203 -14.75 -17.42 32.38
C ARG A 203 -16.08 -18.05 32.75
N ALA A 204 -16.97 -18.26 31.78
CA ALA A 204 -18.25 -18.90 32.03
C ALA A 204 -18.01 -20.34 32.56
N PRO A 205 -18.64 -20.72 33.69
CA PRO A 205 -18.51 -22.08 34.21
C PRO A 205 -19.06 -23.07 33.17
N PRO A 206 -18.46 -24.28 33.06
CA PRO A 206 -18.94 -25.29 32.12
C PRO A 206 -20.40 -25.58 32.43
N THR A 207 -21.28 -25.35 31.47
CA THR A 207 -22.70 -25.70 31.54
C THR A 207 -22.77 -27.19 31.77
N ARG A 208 -23.14 -27.65 32.98
CA ARG A 208 -23.40 -29.04 33.28
C ARG A 208 -24.54 -29.50 32.35
N SER A 209 -24.18 -30.32 31.37
CA SER A 209 -25.20 -31.11 30.65
C SER A 209 -26.08 -31.84 31.67
N PRO A 210 -27.41 -31.77 31.58
CA PRO A 210 -28.28 -32.54 32.45
C PRO A 210 -27.98 -34.03 32.17
N ARG A 211 -27.39 -34.73 33.15
CA ARG A 211 -27.32 -36.18 33.11
C ARG A 211 -28.76 -36.67 33.00
N SER A 212 -29.12 -37.29 31.88
CA SER A 212 -30.31 -38.11 31.79
C SER A 212 -30.17 -39.22 32.81
N VAL A 213 -30.84 -39.05 33.93
CA VAL A 213 -31.10 -40.15 34.87
C VAL A 213 -32.07 -41.07 34.15
N ARG A 214 -31.58 -42.16 33.57
CA ARG A 214 -32.39 -43.29 33.20
C ARG A 214 -32.57 -44.11 34.45
N SER A 215 -33.77 -44.10 34.99
CA SER A 215 -34.30 -45.11 35.89
C SER A 215 -34.65 -46.35 35.11
#